data_0c88f33d791e426ff474c04819f23bf5
#
_entry.id   0c88f33d791e426ff474c04819f23bf5
#
_cell.length_a   1.000
_cell.length_b   1.000
_cell.length_c   1.000
_cell.angle_alpha   90.00
_cell.angle_beta   90.00
_cell.angle_gamma   90.00
#
_symmetry.space_group_name_H-M   'P 1'
#
loop_
_entity.id
_entity.type
_entity.pdbx_description
1 polymer ?
#
loop_
_entity_poly.entity_id
_entity_poly.type
_entity_poly.pdbx_seq_one_letter_code
_entity_poly.pdbx_strand_id
1 'polypeptide(L)'
;MHVSELPLVTFTILAQLSVGSFVVLGVVQLIARLRGGAGVVDKLSDPALYAIGPVMVLGLLASILHLGNPINMLNTVRHWDSSWLSREILFGCAFAGLGAAFAVCQWRKWLTPGLRQALAGLTAVVGLGLVFVMSMVYMLPTVPAWNTWATPVSFFTTALLLGTLNIGAAFVGVTAFRRRRGTALDPEVEALLQRTLRGVAVAAIVLVGVEFVVAPVYALTLATAGDGASAVSADALMIGSGAALVVRLVLVFLGAALLGVLLYKAASAGRQRMMFTVATCAFVLVLASEGLGRVLFYESMTRIGM
;
A
#
# COMPACT_ATOMS: atom_id res chain seq x y z
N MET A 1 -12.08 -14.74 -13.97
CA MET A 1 -10.72 -14.12 -13.93
C MET A 1 -9.85 -14.73 -15.01
N HIS A 2 -9.40 -13.93 -15.98
CA HIS A 2 -8.40 -14.39 -16.95
C HIS A 2 -7.01 -14.38 -16.30
N VAL A 3 -6.24 -15.45 -16.46
CA VAL A 3 -4.87 -15.58 -15.93
C VAL A 3 -3.95 -14.45 -16.42
N SER A 4 -4.28 -13.83 -17.54
CA SER A 4 -3.59 -12.67 -18.11
C SER A 4 -3.63 -11.40 -17.27
N GLU A 5 -4.55 -11.28 -16.30
CA GLU A 5 -4.71 -10.09 -15.44
C GLU A 5 -3.89 -10.17 -14.13
N LEU A 6 -3.42 -11.38 -13.78
CA LEU A 6 -2.62 -11.58 -12.56
C LEU A 6 -1.37 -10.68 -12.45
N PRO A 7 -0.57 -10.48 -13.51
CA PRO A 7 0.59 -9.57 -13.43
C PRO A 7 0.19 -8.13 -13.12
N LEU A 8 -0.96 -7.67 -13.64
CA LEU A 8 -1.47 -6.32 -13.42
C LEU A 8 -1.96 -6.14 -11.97
N VAL A 9 -2.71 -7.13 -11.43
CA VAL A 9 -3.10 -7.18 -10.01
C VAL A 9 -1.85 -7.14 -9.12
N THR A 10 -0.87 -7.99 -9.42
CA THR A 10 0.37 -8.10 -8.64
C THR A 10 1.14 -6.78 -8.67
N PHE A 11 1.32 -6.17 -9.84
CA PHE A 11 1.99 -4.88 -9.97
C PHE A 11 1.31 -3.80 -9.14
N THR A 12 0.00 -3.62 -9.30
CA THR A 12 -0.72 -2.55 -8.61
C THR A 12 -0.67 -2.70 -7.09
N ILE A 13 -0.83 -3.92 -6.56
CA ILE A 13 -0.76 -4.18 -5.11
C ILE A 13 0.66 -3.99 -4.57
N LEU A 14 1.70 -4.51 -5.24
CA LEU A 14 3.07 -4.38 -4.77
C LEU A 14 3.60 -2.95 -4.87
N ALA A 15 3.24 -2.21 -5.91
CA ALA A 15 3.58 -0.80 -6.03
C ALA A 15 2.92 0.03 -4.91
N GLN A 16 1.62 -0.16 -4.66
CA GLN A 16 0.89 0.50 -3.59
C GLN A 16 1.45 0.13 -2.21
N LEU A 17 1.76 -1.15 -1.97
CA LEU A 17 2.40 -1.63 -0.74
C LEU A 17 3.75 -0.93 -0.52
N SER A 18 4.58 -0.82 -1.56
CA SER A 18 5.90 -0.17 -1.48
C SER A 18 5.77 1.32 -1.19
N VAL A 19 4.90 2.02 -1.92
CA VAL A 19 4.65 3.46 -1.72
C VAL A 19 4.12 3.72 -0.32
N GLY A 20 3.07 3.00 0.09
CA GLY A 20 2.47 3.16 1.41
C GLY A 20 3.45 2.88 2.53
N SER A 21 4.26 1.82 2.40
CA SER A 21 5.31 1.48 3.38
C SER A 21 6.35 2.60 3.49
N PHE A 22 6.77 3.17 2.35
CA PHE A 22 7.73 4.26 2.32
C PHE A 22 7.19 5.52 2.99
N VAL A 23 5.95 5.90 2.68
CA VAL A 23 5.26 7.05 3.28
C VAL A 23 5.12 6.87 4.79
N VAL A 24 4.61 5.71 5.25
CA VAL A 24 4.42 5.44 6.68
C VAL A 24 5.75 5.42 7.43
N LEU A 25 6.79 4.82 6.84
CA LEU A 25 8.13 4.85 7.42
C LEU A 25 8.66 6.28 7.55
N GLY A 26 8.46 7.11 6.53
CA GLY A 26 8.81 8.54 6.55
C GLY A 26 8.08 9.29 7.66
N VAL A 27 6.78 9.05 7.85
CA VAL A 27 5.98 9.64 8.94
C VAL A 27 6.51 9.20 10.31
N VAL A 28 6.80 7.90 10.50
CA VAL A 28 7.38 7.38 11.75
C VAL A 28 8.72 8.03 12.04
N GLN A 29 9.61 8.15 11.04
CA GLN A 29 10.89 8.82 11.18
C GLN A 29 10.75 10.29 11.55
N LEU A 30 9.84 11.00 10.89
CA LEU A 30 9.59 12.41 11.16
C LEU A 30 9.10 12.63 12.60
N ILE A 31 8.07 11.89 13.02
CA ILE A 31 7.50 12.00 14.38
C ILE A 31 8.55 11.70 15.45
N ALA A 32 9.36 10.67 15.25
CA ALA A 32 10.37 10.30 16.23
C ALA A 32 11.51 11.32 16.30
N ARG A 33 11.93 11.91 15.18
CA ARG A 33 12.93 13.01 15.17
C ARG A 33 12.42 14.25 15.87
N LEU A 34 11.18 14.66 15.61
CA LEU A 34 10.55 15.80 16.30
C LEU A 34 10.48 15.62 17.83
N ARG A 35 10.54 14.37 18.31
CA ARG A 35 10.56 14.02 19.74
C ARG A 35 11.97 13.75 20.29
N GLY A 36 13.03 14.09 19.55
CA GLY A 36 14.42 13.93 19.99
C GLY A 36 14.99 12.51 19.84
N GLY A 37 14.27 11.56 19.25
CA GLY A 37 14.67 10.16 19.10
C GLY A 37 15.35 9.77 17.79
N ALA A 38 16.08 10.67 17.13
CA ALA A 38 16.63 10.44 15.79
C ALA A 38 17.54 9.20 15.68
N GLY A 39 18.42 8.95 16.66
CA GLY A 39 19.32 7.79 16.65
C GLY A 39 18.62 6.46 16.93
N VAL A 40 17.50 6.49 17.66
CA VAL A 40 16.70 5.31 17.99
C VAL A 40 15.91 4.84 16.79
N VAL A 41 15.41 5.79 15.99
CA VAL A 41 14.62 5.50 14.77
C VAL A 41 15.46 4.77 13.74
N ASP A 42 16.69 5.19 13.49
CA ASP A 42 17.57 4.56 12.51
C ASP A 42 17.77 3.07 12.81
N LYS A 43 17.81 2.67 14.09
CA LYS A 43 17.95 1.25 14.49
C LYS A 43 16.77 0.36 14.05
N LEU A 44 15.56 0.92 13.95
CA LEU A 44 14.36 0.18 13.48
C LEU A 44 14.10 0.39 11.98
N SER A 45 14.34 1.61 11.50
CA SER A 45 14.00 2.01 10.13
C SER A 45 14.94 1.43 9.10
N ASP A 46 16.25 1.36 9.39
CA ASP A 46 17.22 0.87 8.42
C ASP A 46 16.91 -0.57 7.95
N PRO A 47 16.62 -1.55 8.85
CA PRO A 47 16.23 -2.88 8.41
C PRO A 47 14.88 -2.92 7.68
N ALA A 48 13.92 -2.05 8.04
CA ALA A 48 12.62 -2.00 7.37
C ALA A 48 12.74 -1.49 5.93
N LEU A 49 13.65 -0.56 5.66
CA LEU A 49 13.94 -0.08 4.31
C LEU A 49 14.37 -1.19 3.37
N TYR A 50 15.15 -2.17 3.86
CA TYR A 50 15.59 -3.29 3.04
C TYR A 50 14.46 -4.23 2.65
N ALA A 51 13.33 -4.21 3.35
CA ALA A 51 12.14 -4.98 2.96
C ALA A 51 11.33 -4.28 1.86
N ILE A 52 11.33 -2.93 1.80
CA ILE A 52 10.53 -2.14 0.84
C ILE A 52 11.10 -2.24 -0.57
N GLY A 53 12.43 -2.16 -0.72
CA GLY A 53 13.10 -2.17 -2.02
C GLY A 53 12.79 -3.42 -2.86
N PRO A 54 12.99 -4.64 -2.34
CA PRO A 54 12.65 -5.86 -3.06
C PRO A 54 11.19 -5.95 -3.48
N VAL A 55 10.25 -5.49 -2.65
CA VAL A 55 8.82 -5.47 -2.98
C VAL A 55 8.55 -4.56 -4.19
N MET A 56 9.18 -3.38 -4.23
CA MET A 56 9.06 -2.47 -5.38
C MET A 56 9.66 -3.09 -6.65
N VAL A 57 10.84 -3.73 -6.55
CA VAL A 57 11.47 -4.42 -7.68
C VAL A 57 10.58 -5.53 -8.21
N LEU A 58 9.99 -6.34 -7.34
CA LEU A 58 9.04 -7.39 -7.74
C LEU A 58 7.80 -6.79 -8.41
N GLY A 59 7.29 -5.66 -7.93
CA GLY A 59 6.20 -4.94 -8.56
C GLY A 59 6.55 -4.49 -9.98
N LEU A 60 7.72 -3.87 -10.17
CA LEU A 60 8.20 -3.44 -11.48
C LEU A 60 8.43 -4.62 -12.43
N LEU A 61 8.97 -5.75 -11.95
CA LEU A 61 9.11 -6.97 -12.74
C LEU A 61 7.75 -7.51 -13.18
N ALA A 62 6.75 -7.53 -12.28
CA ALA A 62 5.39 -7.91 -12.63
C ALA A 62 4.79 -6.96 -13.69
N SER A 63 5.10 -5.65 -13.62
CA SER A 63 4.71 -4.68 -14.65
C SER A 63 5.28 -5.02 -16.04
N ILE A 64 6.55 -5.42 -16.11
CA ILE A 64 7.20 -5.79 -17.37
C ILE A 64 6.53 -7.03 -17.99
N LEU A 65 6.10 -7.99 -17.17
CA LEU A 65 5.52 -9.26 -17.63
C LEU A 65 4.17 -9.10 -18.36
N HIS A 66 3.44 -8.01 -18.12
CA HIS A 66 2.19 -7.76 -18.85
C HIS A 66 2.33 -6.72 -19.98
N LEU A 67 3.50 -6.11 -20.16
CA LEU A 67 3.76 -5.29 -21.35
C LEU A 67 3.95 -6.20 -22.55
N GLY A 68 3.06 -6.08 -23.54
CA GLY A 68 3.14 -6.87 -24.77
C GLY A 68 4.44 -6.65 -25.58
N ASN A 69 5.06 -5.48 -25.44
CA ASN A 69 6.37 -5.17 -26.04
C ASN A 69 7.20 -4.23 -25.13
N PRO A 70 8.07 -4.76 -24.25
CA PRO A 70 8.86 -3.97 -23.31
C PRO A 70 9.79 -2.93 -23.96
N ILE A 71 10.23 -3.17 -25.21
CA ILE A 71 11.11 -2.26 -25.94
C ILE A 71 10.40 -0.94 -26.27
N ASN A 72 9.09 -0.98 -26.46
CA ASN A 72 8.29 0.21 -26.70
C ASN A 72 8.06 1.08 -25.44
N MET A 73 8.47 0.61 -24.27
CA MET A 73 8.40 1.39 -23.02
C MET A 73 9.13 2.74 -23.14
N LEU A 74 10.23 2.81 -23.90
CA LEU A 74 10.94 4.07 -24.16
C LEU A 74 10.12 5.05 -25.02
N ASN A 75 9.21 4.57 -25.87
CA ASN A 75 8.33 5.41 -26.67
C ASN A 75 7.19 6.01 -25.84
N THR A 76 6.79 5.38 -24.73
CA THR A 76 5.74 5.91 -23.84
C THR A 76 6.15 7.22 -23.18
N VAL A 77 7.46 7.45 -22.96
CA VAL A 77 7.99 8.71 -22.41
C VAL A 77 7.64 9.90 -23.30
N ARG A 78 7.50 9.70 -24.63
CA ARG A 78 7.19 10.77 -25.58
C ARG A 78 5.74 11.29 -25.45
N HIS A 79 4.84 10.54 -24.86
CA HIS A 79 3.43 10.88 -24.69
C HIS A 79 3.05 11.20 -23.23
N TRP A 80 4.02 11.73 -22.45
CA TRP A 80 3.83 12.04 -21.04
C TRP A 80 2.76 13.12 -20.78
N ASP A 81 2.51 13.99 -21.75
CA ASP A 81 1.55 15.09 -21.71
C ASP A 81 0.10 14.62 -21.94
N SER A 82 -0.10 13.52 -22.66
CA SER A 82 -1.42 13.03 -23.11
C SER A 82 -1.83 11.69 -22.49
N SER A 83 -0.88 10.85 -22.07
CA SER A 83 -1.14 9.48 -21.60
C SER A 83 -0.89 9.31 -20.10
N TRP A 84 -1.92 8.89 -19.36
CA TRP A 84 -1.80 8.52 -17.95
C TRP A 84 -0.88 7.33 -17.73
N LEU A 85 -0.87 6.35 -18.65
CA LEU A 85 0.04 5.21 -18.59
C LEU A 85 1.51 5.65 -18.72
N SER A 86 1.81 6.62 -19.59
CA SER A 86 3.15 7.19 -19.69
C SER A 86 3.61 7.87 -18.41
N ARG A 87 2.71 8.62 -17.78
CA ARG A 87 2.95 9.24 -16.47
C ARG A 87 3.17 8.20 -15.38
N GLU A 88 2.39 7.10 -15.37
CA GLU A 88 2.57 5.99 -14.42
C GLU A 88 3.96 5.39 -14.49
N ILE A 89 4.45 5.11 -15.71
CA ILE A 89 5.80 4.59 -15.93
C ILE A 89 6.87 5.58 -15.45
N LEU A 90 6.70 6.88 -15.76
CA LEU A 90 7.65 7.92 -15.31
C LEU A 90 7.68 8.05 -13.78
N PHE A 91 6.52 8.13 -13.14
CA PHE A 91 6.44 8.20 -11.68
C PHE A 91 6.94 6.92 -11.00
N GLY A 92 6.70 5.74 -11.61
CA GLY A 92 7.22 4.46 -11.14
C GLY A 92 8.74 4.39 -11.18
N CYS A 93 9.35 4.77 -12.30
CA CYS A 93 10.81 4.86 -12.44
C CYS A 93 11.42 5.92 -11.50
N ALA A 94 10.78 7.09 -11.38
CA ALA A 94 11.23 8.14 -10.47
C ALA A 94 11.16 7.69 -9.01
N PHE A 95 10.07 7.06 -8.58
CA PHE A 95 9.93 6.52 -7.22
C PHE A 95 10.98 5.45 -6.93
N ALA A 96 11.19 4.51 -7.85
CA ALA A 96 12.19 3.46 -7.69
C ALA A 96 13.61 4.04 -7.64
N GLY A 97 13.95 4.98 -8.52
CA GLY A 97 15.27 5.63 -8.57
C GLY A 97 15.55 6.47 -7.31
N LEU A 98 14.60 7.31 -6.89
CA LEU A 98 14.73 8.10 -5.66
C LEU A 98 14.76 7.23 -4.42
N GLY A 99 13.94 6.16 -4.37
CA GLY A 99 13.93 5.20 -3.28
C GLY A 99 15.24 4.44 -3.16
N ALA A 100 15.83 4.01 -4.29
CA ALA A 100 17.15 3.37 -4.32
C ALA A 100 18.24 4.34 -3.88
N ALA A 101 18.23 5.57 -4.38
CA ALA A 101 19.17 6.62 -3.97
C ALA A 101 19.09 6.90 -2.46
N PHE A 102 17.85 7.02 -1.94
CA PHE A 102 17.65 7.17 -0.50
C PHE A 102 18.18 5.97 0.29
N ALA A 103 17.88 4.74 -0.14
CA ALA A 103 18.34 3.52 0.54
C ALA A 103 19.88 3.44 0.59
N VAL A 104 20.56 3.75 -0.51
CA VAL A 104 22.03 3.79 -0.57
C VAL A 104 22.59 4.89 0.32
N CYS A 105 22.05 6.12 0.26
CA CYS A 105 22.47 7.22 1.12
C CYS A 105 22.26 6.92 2.60
N GLN A 106 21.15 6.25 2.94
CA GLN A 106 20.88 5.85 4.32
C GLN A 106 21.81 4.72 4.79
N TRP A 107 22.09 3.74 3.94
CA TRP A 107 23.01 2.64 4.25
C TRP A 107 24.44 3.10 4.42
N ARG A 108 24.94 3.90 3.48
CA ARG A 108 26.32 4.43 3.48
C ARG A 108 26.49 5.60 4.45
N LYS A 109 25.40 6.11 5.04
CA LYS A 109 25.37 7.34 5.81
C LYS A 109 25.93 8.55 5.05
N TRP A 110 25.77 8.53 3.71
CA TRP A 110 26.08 9.67 2.85
C TRP A 110 25.06 10.78 3.07
N LEU A 111 25.45 12.01 2.79
CA LEU A 111 24.68 13.22 3.01
C LEU A 111 24.42 13.52 4.49
N THR A 112 24.06 14.75 4.78
CA THR A 112 23.63 15.16 6.12
C THR A 112 22.29 14.54 6.48
N PRO A 113 21.97 14.36 7.77
CA PRO A 113 20.67 13.84 8.18
C PRO A 113 19.46 14.61 7.61
N GLY A 114 19.60 15.95 7.46
CA GLY A 114 18.58 16.80 6.86
C GLY A 114 18.36 16.53 5.39
N LEU A 115 19.45 16.37 4.61
CA LEU A 115 19.36 16.05 3.18
C LEU A 115 18.76 14.65 2.95
N ARG A 116 19.10 13.65 3.77
CA ARG A 116 18.45 12.33 3.70
C ARG A 116 16.95 12.42 4.00
N GLN A 117 16.56 13.26 4.96
CA GLN A 117 15.15 13.48 5.25
C GLN A 117 14.42 14.18 4.09
N ALA A 118 15.05 15.17 3.47
CA ALA A 118 14.49 15.85 2.29
C ALA A 118 14.33 14.87 1.11
N LEU A 119 15.33 14.02 0.87
CA LEU A 119 15.25 12.96 -0.14
C LEU A 119 14.14 11.96 0.16
N ALA A 120 13.97 11.55 1.43
CA ALA A 120 12.87 10.69 1.85
C ALA A 120 11.51 11.35 1.62
N GLY A 121 11.38 12.64 1.96
CA GLY A 121 10.17 13.43 1.72
C GLY A 121 9.82 13.53 0.23
N LEU A 122 10.82 13.84 -0.60
CA LEU A 122 10.66 13.89 -2.06
C LEU A 122 10.21 12.53 -2.62
N THR A 123 10.86 11.45 -2.19
CA THR A 123 10.49 10.09 -2.60
C THR A 123 9.05 9.75 -2.20
N ALA A 124 8.63 10.13 -0.99
CA ALA A 124 7.25 9.92 -0.54
C ALA A 124 6.23 10.70 -1.38
N VAL A 125 6.52 11.96 -1.71
CA VAL A 125 5.65 12.79 -2.57
C VAL A 125 5.54 12.19 -3.98
N VAL A 126 6.66 11.77 -4.58
CA VAL A 126 6.68 11.10 -5.89
C VAL A 126 5.91 9.77 -5.83
N GLY A 127 6.05 9.01 -4.75
CA GLY A 127 5.28 7.78 -4.52
C GLY A 127 3.77 8.03 -4.44
N LEU A 128 3.33 9.04 -3.70
CA LEU A 128 1.92 9.44 -3.67
C LEU A 128 1.43 9.89 -5.05
N GLY A 129 2.28 10.60 -5.81
CA GLY A 129 2.04 10.94 -7.21
C GLY A 129 1.87 9.69 -8.08
N LEU A 130 2.68 8.64 -7.86
CA LEU A 130 2.52 7.35 -8.55
C LEU A 130 1.15 6.74 -8.27
N VAL A 131 0.71 6.65 -7.00
CA VAL A 131 -0.61 6.10 -6.65
C VAL A 131 -1.73 6.91 -7.29
N PHE A 132 -1.61 8.24 -7.32
CA PHE A 132 -2.57 9.11 -8.01
C PHE A 132 -2.64 8.80 -9.50
N VAL A 133 -1.50 8.80 -10.19
CA VAL A 133 -1.44 8.53 -11.64
C VAL A 133 -1.93 7.12 -11.95
N MET A 134 -1.59 6.10 -11.15
CA MET A 134 -2.14 4.75 -11.27
C MET A 134 -3.66 4.75 -11.24
N SER A 135 -4.28 5.52 -10.33
CA SER A 135 -5.74 5.59 -10.26
C SER A 135 -6.34 6.26 -11.49
N MET A 136 -5.67 7.28 -12.03
CA MET A 136 -6.13 8.03 -13.22
C MET A 136 -6.07 7.21 -14.51
N VAL A 137 -5.18 6.20 -14.60
CA VAL A 137 -5.15 5.24 -15.73
C VAL A 137 -6.48 4.51 -15.87
N TYR A 138 -7.18 4.25 -14.77
CA TYR A 138 -8.47 3.55 -14.74
C TYR A 138 -9.68 4.48 -14.83
N MET A 139 -9.53 5.77 -14.67
CA MET A 139 -10.64 6.73 -14.83
C MET A 139 -10.97 6.95 -16.31
N LEU A 140 -11.55 5.93 -16.93
CA LEU A 140 -11.91 5.90 -18.35
C LEU A 140 -13.40 6.22 -18.51
N PRO A 141 -13.79 7.26 -19.26
CA PRO A 141 -15.20 7.57 -19.52
C PRO A 141 -15.99 6.42 -20.16
N THR A 142 -15.29 5.52 -20.85
CA THR A 142 -15.89 4.32 -21.49
C THR A 142 -16.18 3.19 -20.50
N VAL A 143 -15.71 3.26 -19.25
CA VAL A 143 -15.92 2.28 -18.18
C VAL A 143 -16.48 2.99 -16.96
N PRO A 144 -17.80 3.19 -16.86
CA PRO A 144 -18.41 3.98 -15.80
C PRO A 144 -18.06 3.49 -14.39
N ALA A 145 -17.96 2.17 -14.19
CA ALA A 145 -17.60 1.59 -12.90
C ALA A 145 -16.22 2.04 -12.41
N TRP A 146 -15.28 2.32 -13.31
CA TRP A 146 -13.95 2.78 -12.96
C TRP A 146 -13.84 4.31 -12.91
N ASN A 147 -14.68 5.00 -13.69
CA ASN A 147 -14.68 6.46 -13.79
C ASN A 147 -15.45 7.13 -12.64
N THR A 148 -15.11 6.81 -11.41
CA THR A 148 -15.75 7.33 -10.21
C THR A 148 -14.72 7.86 -9.22
N TRP A 149 -15.13 8.76 -8.33
CA TRP A 149 -14.32 9.25 -7.22
C TRP A 149 -13.83 8.12 -6.28
N ALA A 150 -14.55 7.00 -6.22
CA ALA A 150 -14.20 5.84 -5.41
C ALA A 150 -12.87 5.20 -5.87
N THR A 151 -12.53 5.28 -7.16
CA THR A 151 -11.29 4.72 -7.72
C THR A 151 -10.05 5.34 -7.07
N PRO A 152 -9.77 6.66 -7.14
CA PRO A 152 -8.61 7.21 -6.47
C PRO A 152 -8.66 7.02 -4.94
N VAL A 153 -9.82 7.15 -4.31
CA VAL A 153 -9.95 6.94 -2.86
C VAL A 153 -9.53 5.51 -2.48
N SER A 154 -10.02 4.49 -3.18
CA SER A 154 -9.65 3.09 -2.91
C SER A 154 -8.16 2.84 -3.12
N PHE A 155 -7.54 3.41 -4.18
CA PHE A 155 -6.11 3.26 -4.45
C PHE A 155 -5.25 3.83 -3.32
N PHE A 156 -5.58 5.04 -2.84
CA PHE A 156 -4.87 5.63 -1.70
C PHE A 156 -5.11 4.87 -0.40
N THR A 157 -6.34 4.43 -0.15
CA THR A 157 -6.68 3.65 1.05
C THR A 157 -5.94 2.32 1.06
N THR A 158 -5.92 1.57 -0.05
CA THR A 158 -5.14 0.34 -0.21
C THR A 158 -3.64 0.59 0.06
N ALA A 159 -3.06 1.63 -0.56
CA ALA A 159 -1.64 1.93 -0.38
C ALA A 159 -1.29 2.23 1.09
N LEU A 160 -2.07 3.11 1.73
CA LEU A 160 -1.84 3.49 3.12
C LEU A 160 -2.12 2.35 4.09
N LEU A 161 -3.17 1.56 3.87
CA LEU A 161 -3.53 0.43 4.73
C LEU A 161 -2.46 -0.68 4.68
N LEU A 162 -2.09 -1.11 3.47
CA LEU A 162 -1.03 -2.10 3.28
C LEU A 162 0.31 -1.59 3.83
N GLY A 163 0.67 -0.34 3.53
CA GLY A 163 1.91 0.27 4.02
C GLY A 163 1.97 0.36 5.54
N THR A 164 0.88 0.75 6.17
CA THR A 164 0.75 0.84 7.63
C THR A 164 0.98 -0.50 8.31
N LEU A 165 0.30 -1.55 7.84
CA LEU A 165 0.42 -2.88 8.42
C LEU A 165 1.77 -3.54 8.09
N ASN A 166 2.31 -3.31 6.89
CA ASN A 166 3.63 -3.81 6.51
C ASN A 166 4.75 -3.23 7.40
N ILE A 167 4.73 -1.93 7.67
CA ILE A 167 5.71 -1.31 8.58
C ILE A 167 5.56 -1.84 10.00
N GLY A 168 4.33 -2.03 10.48
CA GLY A 168 4.07 -2.70 11.75
C GLY A 168 4.67 -4.11 11.81
N ALA A 169 4.40 -4.94 10.80
CA ALA A 169 4.93 -6.30 10.69
C ALA A 169 6.47 -6.31 10.54
N ALA A 170 7.04 -5.40 9.74
CA ALA A 170 8.49 -5.30 9.58
C ALA A 170 9.19 -4.95 10.89
N PHE A 171 8.66 -4.01 11.67
CA PHE A 171 9.26 -3.61 12.94
C PHE A 171 9.22 -4.73 13.98
N VAL A 172 8.10 -5.44 14.11
CA VAL A 172 8.07 -6.61 15.01
C VAL A 172 8.93 -7.76 14.50
N GLY A 173 9.05 -7.94 13.19
CA GLY A 173 9.92 -8.93 12.57
C GLY A 173 11.40 -8.66 12.87
N VAL A 174 11.85 -7.43 12.68
CA VAL A 174 13.23 -7.00 13.00
C VAL A 174 13.56 -7.21 14.47
N THR A 175 12.65 -6.81 15.36
CA THR A 175 12.87 -6.96 16.80
C THR A 175 12.87 -8.43 17.23
N ALA A 176 12.00 -9.26 16.68
CA ALA A 176 11.98 -10.69 16.93
C ALA A 176 13.28 -11.38 16.44
N PHE A 177 13.79 -10.99 15.26
CA PHE A 177 15.05 -11.50 14.71
C PHE A 177 16.25 -11.14 15.58
N ARG A 178 16.36 -9.87 16.03
CA ARG A 178 17.45 -9.43 16.94
C ARG A 178 17.45 -10.22 18.25
N ARG A 179 16.28 -10.46 18.83
CA ARG A 179 16.15 -11.25 20.06
C ARG A 179 16.56 -12.70 19.89
N ARG A 180 16.21 -13.32 18.75
CA ARG A 180 16.68 -14.68 18.45
C ARG A 180 18.20 -14.77 18.37
N ARG A 181 18.86 -13.67 18.03
CA ARG A 181 20.33 -13.56 18.03
C ARG A 181 20.94 -13.16 19.38
N GLY A 182 20.15 -13.12 20.43
CA GLY A 182 20.62 -12.78 21.77
C GLY A 182 20.89 -11.27 21.97
N THR A 183 20.49 -10.40 21.01
CA THR A 183 20.70 -8.96 21.17
C THR A 183 19.55 -8.36 21.97
N ALA A 184 19.85 -7.84 23.16
CA ALA A 184 18.88 -7.10 23.95
C ALA A 184 18.48 -5.81 23.22
N LEU A 185 17.19 -5.47 23.29
CA LEU A 185 16.71 -4.21 22.77
C LEU A 185 16.91 -3.10 23.79
N ASP A 186 17.40 -1.95 23.34
CA ASP A 186 17.43 -0.76 24.17
C ASP A 186 15.99 -0.40 24.62
N PRO A 187 15.76 0.00 25.88
CA PRO A 187 14.43 0.39 26.36
C PRO A 187 13.76 1.49 25.52
N GLU A 188 14.54 2.40 24.97
CA GLU A 188 14.05 3.47 24.08
C GLU A 188 13.53 2.92 22.75
N VAL A 189 14.22 1.90 22.17
CA VAL A 189 13.78 1.21 20.95
C VAL A 189 12.48 0.46 21.20
N GLU A 190 12.36 -0.17 22.37
CA GLU A 190 11.12 -0.88 22.75
C GLU A 190 9.95 0.10 22.96
N ALA A 191 10.18 1.22 23.61
CA ALA A 191 9.17 2.27 23.78
C ALA A 191 8.73 2.86 22.43
N LEU A 192 9.67 3.08 21.50
CA LEU A 192 9.37 3.54 20.15
C LEU A 192 8.54 2.49 19.38
N LEU A 193 8.93 1.21 19.44
CA LEU A 193 8.18 0.11 18.84
C LEU A 193 6.72 0.09 19.30
N GLN A 194 6.50 0.11 20.61
CA GLN A 194 5.15 0.10 21.19
C GLN A 194 4.31 1.31 20.77
N ARG A 195 4.91 2.50 20.74
CA ARG A 195 4.23 3.73 20.27
C ARG A 195 3.86 3.63 18.80
N THR A 196 4.80 3.16 17.97
CA THR A 196 4.57 2.99 16.52
C THR A 196 3.47 1.97 16.27
N LEU A 197 3.48 0.81 16.95
CA LEU A 197 2.45 -0.21 16.77
C LEU A 197 1.06 0.26 17.23
N ARG A 198 0.97 1.10 18.26
CA ARG A 198 -0.31 1.75 18.61
C ARG A 198 -0.79 2.69 17.51
N GLY A 199 0.12 3.48 16.92
CA GLY A 199 -0.19 4.34 15.78
C GLY A 199 -0.62 3.55 14.56
N VAL A 200 0.09 2.46 14.23
CA VAL A 200 -0.27 1.51 13.16
C VAL A 200 -1.68 0.95 13.37
N ALA A 201 -1.98 0.50 14.59
CA ALA A 201 -3.30 -0.05 14.93
C ALA A 201 -4.44 0.98 14.71
N VAL A 202 -4.25 2.21 15.21
CA VAL A 202 -5.23 3.29 15.04
C VAL A 202 -5.39 3.66 13.56
N ALA A 203 -4.29 3.81 12.82
CA ALA A 203 -4.33 4.13 11.41
C ALA A 203 -5.05 3.03 10.60
N ALA A 204 -4.77 1.75 10.88
CA ALA A 204 -5.46 0.63 10.22
C ALA A 204 -6.96 0.64 10.48
N ILE A 205 -7.40 0.89 11.71
CA ILE A 205 -8.83 0.98 12.07
C ILE A 205 -9.51 2.14 11.35
N VAL A 206 -8.85 3.30 11.26
CA VAL A 206 -9.41 4.46 10.53
C VAL A 206 -9.51 4.16 9.04
N LEU A 207 -8.47 3.59 8.43
CA LEU A 207 -8.44 3.30 7.00
C LEU A 207 -9.46 2.22 6.62
N VAL A 208 -9.64 1.18 7.43
CA VAL A 208 -10.72 0.20 7.18
C VAL A 208 -12.10 0.85 7.34
N GLY A 209 -12.25 1.81 8.25
CA GLY A 209 -13.47 2.62 8.35
C GLY A 209 -13.79 3.35 7.05
N VAL A 210 -12.77 3.94 6.40
CA VAL A 210 -12.93 4.56 5.07
C VAL A 210 -13.43 3.54 4.05
N GLU A 211 -12.85 2.33 3.99
CA GLU A 211 -13.31 1.29 3.05
C GLU A 211 -14.75 0.87 3.27
N PHE A 212 -15.16 0.71 4.53
CA PHE A 212 -16.54 0.36 4.88
C PHE A 212 -17.57 1.45 4.58
N VAL A 213 -17.12 2.70 4.41
CA VAL A 213 -17.96 3.79 3.90
C VAL A 213 -17.94 3.83 2.38
N VAL A 214 -16.78 3.73 1.78
CA VAL A 214 -16.60 3.85 0.31
C VAL A 214 -17.27 2.70 -0.44
N ALA A 215 -17.14 1.46 0.04
CA ALA A 215 -17.66 0.29 -0.68
C ALA A 215 -19.20 0.32 -0.87
N PRO A 216 -20.03 0.55 0.15
CA PRO A 216 -21.49 0.63 -0.06
C PRO A 216 -21.91 1.87 -0.83
N VAL A 217 -21.24 3.02 -0.65
CA VAL A 217 -21.55 4.22 -1.43
C VAL A 217 -21.21 4.00 -2.89
N TYR A 218 -20.09 3.37 -3.21
CA TYR A 218 -19.73 2.99 -4.57
C TYR A 218 -20.76 2.04 -5.19
N ALA A 219 -21.14 0.97 -4.49
CA ALA A 219 -22.16 0.03 -4.97
C ALA A 219 -23.51 0.73 -5.24
N LEU A 220 -23.92 1.64 -4.35
CA LEU A 220 -25.14 2.44 -4.54
C LEU A 220 -25.03 3.36 -5.75
N THR A 221 -23.87 4.00 -5.96
CA THR A 221 -23.61 4.89 -7.11
C THR A 221 -23.78 4.11 -8.42
N LEU A 222 -23.23 2.90 -8.52
CA LEU A 222 -23.38 2.05 -9.71
C LEU A 222 -24.84 1.61 -9.92
N ALA A 223 -25.54 1.21 -8.86
CA ALA A 223 -26.93 0.77 -8.94
C ALA A 223 -27.90 1.88 -9.35
N THR A 224 -27.55 3.16 -9.08
CA THR A 224 -28.41 4.31 -9.36
C THR A 224 -27.96 5.16 -10.54
N ALA A 225 -26.88 4.81 -11.22
CA ALA A 225 -26.28 5.61 -12.31
C ALA A 225 -27.20 5.72 -13.55
N GLY A 226 -28.18 4.81 -13.72
CA GLY A 226 -29.17 4.87 -14.80
C GLY A 226 -28.66 4.46 -16.19
N ASP A 227 -27.38 4.10 -16.34
CA ASP A 227 -26.80 3.56 -17.56
C ASP A 227 -26.65 2.02 -17.50
N GLY A 228 -26.80 1.36 -18.66
CA GLY A 228 -26.75 -0.11 -18.73
C GLY A 228 -25.40 -0.71 -18.32
N ALA A 229 -24.28 -0.02 -18.58
CA ALA A 229 -22.95 -0.52 -18.23
C ALA A 229 -22.72 -0.50 -16.71
N SER A 230 -23.18 0.53 -16.01
CA SER A 230 -23.14 0.59 -14.55
C SER A 230 -24.02 -0.48 -13.89
N ALA A 231 -25.22 -0.72 -14.43
CA ALA A 231 -26.11 -1.77 -13.94
C ALA A 231 -25.47 -3.16 -14.07
N VAL A 232 -24.89 -3.48 -15.22
CA VAL A 232 -24.17 -4.75 -15.44
C VAL A 232 -22.96 -4.87 -14.50
N SER A 233 -22.22 -3.80 -14.27
CA SER A 233 -21.09 -3.80 -13.32
C SER A 233 -21.56 -4.02 -11.89
N ALA A 234 -22.69 -3.41 -11.48
CA ALA A 234 -23.30 -3.62 -10.16
C ALA A 234 -23.74 -5.09 -9.98
N ASP A 235 -24.40 -5.67 -10.98
CA ASP A 235 -24.81 -7.07 -10.96
C ASP A 235 -23.62 -8.03 -10.92
N ALA A 236 -22.56 -7.76 -11.68
CA ALA A 236 -21.32 -8.54 -11.64
C ALA A 236 -20.69 -8.54 -10.26
N LEU A 237 -20.64 -7.39 -9.58
CA LEU A 237 -20.07 -7.27 -8.24
C LEU A 237 -20.97 -7.88 -7.16
N MET A 238 -22.28 -7.65 -7.22
CA MET A 238 -23.20 -8.04 -6.14
C MET A 238 -23.72 -9.47 -6.28
N ILE A 239 -24.00 -9.91 -7.49
CA ILE A 239 -24.56 -11.24 -7.79
C ILE A 239 -23.47 -12.19 -8.24
N GLY A 240 -22.68 -11.80 -9.25
CA GLY A 240 -21.65 -12.66 -9.83
C GLY A 240 -20.47 -12.93 -8.87
N SER A 241 -19.97 -11.91 -8.22
CA SER A 241 -18.80 -11.99 -7.33
C SER A 241 -19.14 -11.66 -5.86
N GLY A 242 -20.43 -11.68 -5.47
CA GLY A 242 -20.88 -11.29 -4.13
C GLY A 242 -20.23 -12.08 -3.00
N ALA A 243 -20.02 -13.39 -3.17
CA ALA A 243 -19.31 -14.21 -2.18
C ALA A 243 -17.87 -13.74 -2.00
N ALA A 244 -17.16 -13.41 -3.07
CA ALA A 244 -15.78 -12.88 -3.02
C ALA A 244 -15.75 -11.50 -2.36
N LEU A 245 -16.74 -10.64 -2.62
CA LEU A 245 -16.89 -9.35 -1.96
C LEU A 245 -17.08 -9.51 -0.44
N VAL A 246 -17.94 -10.43 -0.01
CA VAL A 246 -18.14 -10.74 1.42
C VAL A 246 -16.85 -11.26 2.05
N VAL A 247 -16.16 -12.20 1.40
CA VAL A 247 -14.86 -12.71 1.88
C VAL A 247 -13.85 -11.57 2.02
N ARG A 248 -13.73 -10.68 1.04
CA ARG A 248 -12.88 -9.48 1.12
C ARG A 248 -13.19 -8.63 2.34
N LEU A 249 -14.47 -8.27 2.53
CA LEU A 249 -14.88 -7.44 3.66
C LEU A 249 -14.64 -8.10 5.02
N VAL A 250 -14.85 -9.42 5.13
CA VAL A 250 -14.52 -10.18 6.34
C VAL A 250 -13.02 -10.17 6.60
N LEU A 251 -12.19 -10.42 5.58
CA LEU A 251 -10.73 -10.43 5.73
C LEU A 251 -10.19 -9.07 6.17
N VAL A 252 -10.65 -7.96 5.57
CA VAL A 252 -10.18 -6.63 5.97
C VAL A 252 -10.68 -6.26 7.36
N PHE A 253 -11.91 -6.62 7.71
CA PHE A 253 -12.44 -6.40 9.06
C PHE A 253 -11.65 -7.16 10.12
N LEU A 254 -11.43 -8.45 9.91
CA LEU A 254 -10.61 -9.27 10.82
C LEU A 254 -9.18 -8.76 10.91
N GLY A 255 -8.55 -8.45 9.78
CA GLY A 255 -7.16 -8.02 9.72
C GLY A 255 -6.93 -6.61 10.28
N ALA A 256 -7.69 -5.62 9.86
CA ALA A 256 -7.43 -4.24 10.23
C ALA A 256 -8.23 -3.78 11.46
N ALA A 257 -9.50 -4.16 11.61
CA ALA A 257 -10.30 -3.73 12.74
C ALA A 257 -10.04 -4.61 13.98
N LEU A 258 -10.36 -5.91 13.91
CA LEU A 258 -10.28 -6.79 15.08
C LEU A 258 -8.83 -6.98 15.54
N LEU A 259 -7.91 -7.38 14.62
CA LEU A 259 -6.51 -7.54 14.96
C LEU A 259 -5.83 -6.18 15.23
N GLY A 260 -6.32 -5.07 14.67
CA GLY A 260 -5.92 -3.73 15.02
C GLY A 260 -6.16 -3.41 16.50
N VAL A 261 -7.35 -3.68 17.01
CA VAL A 261 -7.67 -3.52 18.45
C VAL A 261 -6.77 -4.41 19.32
N LEU A 262 -6.57 -5.67 18.92
CA LEU A 262 -5.68 -6.59 19.63
C LEU A 262 -4.22 -6.13 19.60
N LEU A 263 -3.75 -5.60 18.48
CA LEU A 263 -2.40 -5.03 18.34
C LEU A 263 -2.21 -3.83 19.26
N TYR A 264 -3.19 -2.93 19.31
CA TYR A 264 -3.16 -1.79 20.22
C TYR A 264 -3.02 -2.23 21.69
N LYS A 265 -3.86 -3.20 22.11
CA LYS A 265 -3.81 -3.76 23.47
C LYS A 265 -2.49 -4.47 23.75
N ALA A 266 -1.98 -5.27 22.81
CA ALA A 266 -0.70 -5.97 22.94
C ALA A 266 0.47 -4.99 23.04
N ALA A 267 0.47 -3.92 22.23
CA ALA A 267 1.49 -2.88 22.26
C ALA A 267 1.43 -2.06 23.55
N SER A 268 0.24 -1.75 24.06
CA SER A 268 0.06 -1.04 25.32
C SER A 268 0.52 -1.87 26.54
N ALA A 269 0.37 -3.20 26.47
CA ALA A 269 0.80 -4.13 27.53
C ALA A 269 2.23 -4.64 27.37
N GLY A 270 2.98 -4.24 26.33
CA GLY A 270 4.33 -4.72 26.04
C GLY A 270 4.44 -6.20 25.72
N ARG A 271 3.33 -6.87 25.29
CA ARG A 271 3.27 -8.33 25.03
C ARG A 271 3.88 -8.67 23.67
N GLN A 272 5.16 -8.84 23.62
CA GLN A 272 5.93 -8.90 22.36
C GLN A 272 5.60 -10.06 21.43
N ARG A 273 5.40 -11.29 21.97
CA ARG A 273 4.97 -12.43 21.15
C ARG A 273 3.62 -12.15 20.49
N MET A 274 2.71 -11.57 21.26
CA MET A 274 1.39 -11.19 20.76
C MET A 274 1.49 -10.08 19.71
N MET A 275 2.33 -9.05 19.93
CA MET A 275 2.56 -8.01 18.91
C MET A 275 3.04 -8.61 17.58
N PHE A 276 4.00 -9.53 17.61
CA PHE A 276 4.52 -10.20 16.41
C PHE A 276 3.41 -10.97 15.70
N THR A 277 2.72 -11.88 16.40
CA THR A 277 1.68 -12.72 15.79
C THR A 277 0.54 -11.87 15.22
N VAL A 278 0.03 -10.93 16.02
CA VAL A 278 -1.11 -10.10 15.61
C VAL A 278 -0.76 -9.18 14.44
N ALA A 279 0.40 -8.51 14.47
CA ALA A 279 0.80 -7.62 13.37
C ALA A 279 1.04 -8.39 12.06
N THR A 280 1.65 -9.57 12.13
CA THR A 280 1.89 -10.42 10.96
C THR A 280 0.58 -10.97 10.39
N CYS A 281 -0.31 -11.50 11.24
CA CYS A 281 -1.62 -11.98 10.80
C CYS A 281 -2.46 -10.87 10.21
N ALA A 282 -2.47 -9.68 10.83
CA ALA A 282 -3.18 -8.50 10.33
C ALA A 282 -2.70 -8.13 8.91
N PHE A 283 -1.39 -8.06 8.71
CA PHE A 283 -0.81 -7.76 7.41
C PHE A 283 -1.20 -8.80 6.35
N VAL A 284 -1.09 -10.09 6.66
CA VAL A 284 -1.40 -11.18 5.70
C VAL A 284 -2.87 -11.17 5.32
N LEU A 285 -3.78 -11.02 6.28
CA LEU A 285 -5.22 -10.98 6.02
C LEU A 285 -5.61 -9.77 5.16
N VAL A 286 -5.05 -8.61 5.46
CA VAL A 286 -5.34 -7.40 4.68
C VAL A 286 -4.70 -7.47 3.30
N LEU A 287 -3.48 -8.01 3.15
CA LEU A 287 -2.88 -8.23 1.85
C LEU A 287 -3.74 -9.15 0.97
N ALA A 288 -4.27 -10.23 1.53
CA ALA A 288 -5.19 -11.12 0.82
C ALA A 288 -6.51 -10.40 0.46
N SER A 289 -7.06 -9.60 1.37
CA SER A 289 -8.25 -8.78 1.14
C SER A 289 -8.05 -7.77 0.01
N GLU A 290 -6.95 -7.01 0.04
CA GLU A 290 -6.66 -6.00 -0.98
C GLU A 290 -6.36 -6.63 -2.35
N GLY A 291 -5.67 -7.78 -2.37
CA GLY A 291 -5.49 -8.57 -3.59
C GLY A 291 -6.83 -8.99 -4.19
N LEU A 292 -7.74 -9.53 -3.36
CA LEU A 292 -9.10 -9.91 -3.80
C LEU A 292 -9.89 -8.67 -4.24
N GLY A 293 -9.78 -7.55 -3.52
CA GLY A 293 -10.40 -6.29 -3.90
C GLY A 293 -9.94 -5.78 -5.26
N ARG A 294 -8.67 -5.95 -5.59
CA ARG A 294 -8.11 -5.59 -6.89
C ARG A 294 -8.64 -6.49 -8.02
N VAL A 295 -8.79 -7.79 -7.75
CA VAL A 295 -9.44 -8.73 -8.68
C VAL A 295 -10.89 -8.30 -8.96
N LEU A 296 -11.67 -8.02 -7.92
CA LEU A 296 -13.06 -7.55 -8.05
C LEU A 296 -13.15 -6.22 -8.83
N PHE A 297 -12.20 -5.31 -8.61
CA PHE A 297 -12.11 -4.07 -9.36
C PHE A 297 -11.95 -4.34 -10.87
N TYR A 298 -11.09 -5.28 -11.28
CA TYR A 298 -10.94 -5.61 -12.69
C TYR A 298 -12.15 -6.37 -13.26
N GLU A 299 -12.77 -7.25 -12.48
CA GLU A 299 -14.00 -7.97 -12.90
C GLU A 299 -15.21 -7.04 -13.08
N SER A 300 -15.23 -5.87 -12.44
CA SER A 300 -16.28 -4.86 -12.63
C SER A 300 -16.20 -4.12 -13.97
N MET A 301 -15.22 -4.42 -14.81
CA MET A 301 -15.03 -3.74 -16.10
C MET A 301 -16.16 -4.05 -17.07
N THR A 302 -17.04 -3.09 -17.29
CA THR A 302 -18.05 -3.14 -18.36
C THR A 302 -17.95 -1.84 -19.17
N ARG A 303 -17.79 -1.97 -20.49
CA ARG A 303 -17.67 -0.81 -21.40
C ARG A 303 -19.02 -0.40 -21.95
N ILE A 304 -19.21 0.91 -22.15
CA ILE A 304 -20.37 1.44 -22.85
C ILE A 304 -20.31 0.98 -24.32
N GLY A 305 -21.44 0.45 -24.83
CA GLY A 305 -21.56 0.06 -26.23
C GLY A 305 -21.06 -1.36 -26.57
N MET A 306 -20.85 -2.20 -25.58
CA MET A 306 -20.66 -3.64 -25.79
C MET A 306 -21.88 -4.45 -25.38
#